data_372e8ca3da8817a10a344f8db002c84a
#
_entry.id   372e8ca3da8817a10a344f8db002c84a
#
_cell.length_a   1.000
_cell.length_b   1.000
_cell.length_c   1.000
_cell.angle_alpha   90.00
_cell.angle_beta   90.00
_cell.angle_gamma   90.00
#
_symmetry.space_group_name_H-M   'P 1'
#
loop_
_entity.id
_entity.type
_entity.pdbx_description
1 polymer ?
#
loop_
_entity_poly.entity_id
_entity_poly.type
_entity_poly.pdbx_seq_one_letter_code
_entity_poly.pdbx_strand_id
1 'polypeptide(L)'
;KEMLLTYGMNGSILMNHISHKIPGVEFSTGSLGHGLPFGVGKALAAKKMKKNWRTYVLLSDGEMQEGSNWEAFMFAAHHKLDNIIAIIDYNNLQSLTTVDKTLNIQPLSEKLKSFGWHVIEVDGHNHDALKKSFKEARVVKGKPIVIIAKTTKGKGVSYMENRVEWHYKSLSANELKAAISELENA
;
A
#
# COMPACT_ATOMS: atom_id res chain seq x y z
N LYS A 1 16.03 -3.32 -17.49
CA LYS A 1 15.49 -4.67 -17.72
C LYS A 1 16.45 -5.76 -17.24
N GLU A 2 17.77 -5.64 -17.51
CA GLU A 2 18.78 -6.64 -17.11
C GLU A 2 18.83 -6.90 -15.61
N MET A 3 18.69 -5.85 -14.78
CA MET A 3 18.64 -5.99 -13.33
C MET A 3 17.51 -6.93 -12.85
N LEU A 4 16.36 -6.96 -13.54
CA LEU A 4 15.24 -7.84 -13.17
C LEU A 4 15.60 -9.33 -13.30
N LEU A 5 16.55 -9.68 -14.17
CA LEU A 5 17.02 -11.06 -14.34
C LEU A 5 17.83 -11.56 -13.13
N THR A 6 18.27 -10.65 -12.26
CA THR A 6 19.01 -11.00 -11.04
C THR A 6 18.11 -11.19 -9.81
N TYR A 7 16.78 -11.05 -9.96
CA TYR A 7 15.83 -11.17 -8.85
C TYR A 7 16.02 -12.48 -8.09
N GLY A 8 16.19 -12.38 -6.78
CA GLY A 8 16.37 -13.53 -5.90
C GLY A 8 17.73 -14.25 -6.01
N MET A 9 18.66 -13.79 -6.86
CA MET A 9 20.01 -14.36 -6.94
C MET A 9 20.91 -13.87 -5.79
N ASN A 10 21.90 -14.64 -5.43
CA ASN A 10 22.90 -14.25 -4.45
C ASN A 10 23.61 -12.96 -4.87
N GLY A 11 23.66 -11.99 -3.99
CA GLY A 11 24.27 -10.67 -4.27
C GLY A 11 23.39 -9.68 -5.03
N SER A 12 22.18 -10.07 -5.47
CA SER A 12 21.23 -9.13 -6.05
C SER A 12 20.68 -8.17 -5.00
N ILE A 13 20.44 -6.91 -5.43
CA ILE A 13 19.70 -5.93 -4.62
C ILE A 13 18.18 -6.11 -4.77
N LEU A 14 17.73 -6.93 -5.72
CA LEU A 14 16.32 -7.26 -5.94
C LEU A 14 15.97 -8.54 -5.20
N MET A 15 15.08 -8.41 -4.21
CA MET A 15 14.62 -9.50 -3.36
C MET A 15 13.13 -9.33 -3.05
N ASN A 16 12.54 -10.26 -2.30
CA ASN A 16 11.10 -10.26 -1.99
C ASN A 16 10.62 -8.99 -1.28
N HIS A 17 11.47 -8.39 -0.44
CA HIS A 17 11.16 -7.14 0.25
C HIS A 17 11.94 -6.00 -0.39
N ILE A 18 11.29 -4.85 -0.49
CA ILE A 18 11.91 -3.66 -1.05
C ILE A 18 13.09 -3.19 -0.18
N SER A 19 14.18 -2.79 -0.81
CA SER A 19 15.41 -2.36 -0.13
C SER A 19 15.82 -0.95 -0.52
N HIS A 20 16.27 -0.15 0.43
CA HIS A 20 16.83 1.18 0.20
C HIS A 20 18.14 1.14 -0.65
N LYS A 21 18.71 -0.04 -0.89
CA LYS A 21 19.83 -0.21 -1.84
C LYS A 21 19.40 -0.05 -3.30
N ILE A 22 18.09 -0.13 -3.58
CA ILE A 22 17.54 0.10 -4.91
C ILE A 22 17.41 1.61 -5.13
N PRO A 23 17.99 2.18 -6.18
CA PRO A 23 17.86 3.60 -6.48
C PRO A 23 16.41 4.06 -6.54
N GLY A 24 16.06 5.13 -5.81
CA GLY A 24 14.69 5.66 -5.71
C GLY A 24 13.84 5.04 -4.60
N VAL A 25 14.39 4.15 -3.79
CA VAL A 25 13.73 3.59 -2.61
C VAL A 25 14.29 4.25 -1.35
N GLU A 26 13.44 4.98 -0.63
CA GLU A 26 13.83 5.74 0.56
C GLU A 26 13.93 4.90 1.83
N PHE A 27 13.22 3.76 1.88
CA PHE A 27 13.11 2.98 3.11
C PHE A 27 12.93 1.50 2.80
N SER A 28 13.73 0.65 3.44
CA SER A 28 13.55 -0.81 3.38
C SER A 28 12.34 -1.23 4.19
N THR A 29 11.45 -2.01 3.60
CA THR A 29 10.23 -2.52 4.24
C THR A 29 10.16 -4.05 4.18
N GLY A 30 9.07 -4.62 4.74
CA GLY A 30 8.85 -6.06 4.88
C GLY A 30 8.38 -6.40 6.29
N SER A 31 8.88 -5.67 7.31
CA SER A 31 8.29 -5.68 8.64
C SER A 31 7.08 -4.74 8.64
N LEU A 32 5.88 -5.32 8.70
CA LEU A 32 4.63 -4.57 8.64
C LEU A 32 4.49 -3.59 9.82
N GLY A 33 3.74 -2.51 9.64
CA GLY A 33 3.53 -1.48 10.65
C GLY A 33 4.65 -0.44 10.79
N HIS A 34 5.69 -0.48 9.96
CA HIS A 34 6.82 0.46 10.03
C HIS A 34 6.79 1.54 8.96
N GLY A 35 6.17 1.27 7.81
CA GLY A 35 6.12 2.21 6.69
C GLY A 35 5.38 3.50 7.02
N LEU A 36 4.22 3.40 7.66
CA LEU A 36 3.41 4.57 8.02
C LEU A 36 4.08 5.43 9.10
N PRO A 37 4.57 4.90 10.24
CA PRO A 37 5.31 5.68 11.23
C PRO A 37 6.51 6.42 10.64
N PHE A 38 7.30 5.75 9.78
CA PHE A 38 8.39 6.40 9.06
C PHE A 38 7.91 7.54 8.16
N GLY A 39 6.85 7.30 7.38
CA GLY A 39 6.23 8.30 6.51
C GLY A 39 5.71 9.51 7.28
N VAL A 40 5.12 9.29 8.45
CA VAL A 40 4.67 10.35 9.36
C VAL A 40 5.85 11.19 9.84
N GLY A 41 6.97 10.56 10.20
CA GLY A 41 8.21 11.26 10.55
C GLY A 41 8.73 12.15 9.42
N LYS A 42 8.72 11.64 8.17
CA LYS A 42 9.10 12.40 6.97
C LYS A 42 8.17 13.57 6.71
N ALA A 43 6.86 13.38 6.84
CA ALA A 43 5.87 14.45 6.66
C ALA A 43 6.01 15.55 7.72
N LEU A 44 6.25 15.18 8.98
CA LEU A 44 6.51 16.12 10.06
C LEU A 44 7.79 16.91 9.83
N ALA A 45 8.88 16.24 9.42
CA ALA A 45 10.15 16.88 9.08
C ALA A 45 9.96 17.93 7.98
N ALA A 46 9.21 17.60 6.91
CA ALA A 46 8.89 18.57 5.85
C ALA A 46 8.22 19.84 6.41
N LYS A 47 7.21 19.69 7.27
CA LYS A 47 6.55 20.84 7.92
C LYS A 47 7.49 21.66 8.81
N LYS A 48 8.28 20.99 9.65
CA LYS A 48 9.26 21.67 10.52
C LYS A 48 10.32 22.44 9.72
N MET A 49 10.77 21.87 8.61
CA MET A 49 11.76 22.47 7.71
C MET A 49 11.13 23.46 6.70
N LYS A 50 9.83 23.71 6.79
CA LYS A 50 9.07 24.57 5.84
C LYS A 50 9.26 24.14 4.37
N LYS A 51 9.35 22.82 4.12
CA LYS A 51 9.44 22.24 2.77
C LYS A 51 8.06 21.86 2.28
N ASN A 52 7.91 21.79 0.95
CA ASN A 52 6.62 21.57 0.27
C ASN A 52 6.44 20.14 -0.26
N TRP A 53 7.33 19.19 0.08
CA TRP A 53 7.16 17.82 -0.36
C TRP A 53 6.00 17.11 0.35
N ARG A 54 5.49 16.10 -0.33
CA ARG A 54 4.46 15.20 0.18
C ARG A 54 5.04 13.81 0.38
N THR A 55 4.54 13.11 1.37
CA THR A 55 4.88 11.72 1.65
C THR A 55 3.72 10.84 1.23
N TYR A 56 4.00 9.82 0.44
CA TYR A 56 3.05 8.79 0.04
C TYR A 56 3.47 7.47 0.68
N VAL A 57 2.53 6.77 1.31
CA VAL A 57 2.78 5.48 1.97
C VAL A 57 1.77 4.48 1.47
N LEU A 58 2.23 3.43 0.80
CA LEU A 58 1.39 2.32 0.39
C LEU A 58 1.38 1.26 1.50
N LEU A 59 0.18 0.89 1.92
CA LEU A 59 -0.10 -0.08 2.98
C LEU A 59 -0.95 -1.22 2.43
N SER A 60 -0.93 -2.36 3.07
CA SER A 60 -1.92 -3.42 2.86
C SER A 60 -3.01 -3.38 3.93
N ASP A 61 -4.16 -4.00 3.65
CA ASP A 61 -5.23 -4.15 4.63
C ASP A 61 -4.83 -5.08 5.79
N GLY A 62 -4.06 -6.14 5.51
CA GLY A 62 -3.50 -7.00 6.56
C GLY A 62 -2.52 -6.26 7.47
N GLU A 63 -1.76 -5.31 6.93
CA GLU A 63 -0.85 -4.44 7.70
C GLU A 63 -1.60 -3.53 8.67
N MET A 64 -2.88 -3.26 8.44
CA MET A 64 -3.72 -2.48 9.35
C MET A 64 -3.99 -3.18 10.69
N GLN A 65 -3.59 -4.44 10.84
CA GLN A 65 -3.64 -5.15 12.13
C GLN A 65 -2.47 -4.80 13.05
N GLU A 66 -1.44 -4.11 12.54
CA GLU A 66 -0.29 -3.64 13.33
C GLU A 66 -0.65 -2.40 14.16
N GLY A 67 -0.40 -2.46 15.48
CA GLY A 67 -0.74 -1.39 16.43
C GLY A 67 -0.04 -0.06 16.11
N SER A 68 1.21 -0.12 15.65
CA SER A 68 2.01 1.06 15.28
C SER A 68 1.37 1.91 14.17
N ASN A 69 0.58 1.31 13.28
CA ASN A 69 -0.17 2.07 12.29
C ASN A 69 -1.23 2.96 12.95
N TRP A 70 -1.97 2.43 13.94
CA TRP A 70 -3.00 3.20 14.65
C TRP A 70 -2.40 4.35 15.46
N GLU A 71 -1.25 4.14 16.10
CA GLU A 71 -0.47 5.20 16.74
C GLU A 71 -0.05 6.28 15.74
N ALA A 72 0.43 5.87 14.56
CA ALA A 72 0.81 6.79 13.48
C ALA A 72 -0.39 7.55 12.92
N PHE A 73 -1.56 6.93 12.79
CA PHE A 73 -2.80 7.60 12.39
C PHE A 73 -3.21 8.68 13.39
N MET A 74 -3.19 8.39 14.69
CA MET A 74 -3.47 9.37 15.74
C MET A 74 -2.47 10.53 15.71
N PHE A 75 -1.20 10.24 15.63
CA PHE A 75 -0.12 11.24 15.63
C PHE A 75 -0.21 12.17 14.42
N ALA A 76 -0.40 11.62 13.22
CA ALA A 76 -0.51 12.42 12.00
C ALA A 76 -1.71 13.38 12.03
N ALA A 77 -2.84 12.93 12.54
CA ALA A 77 -4.04 13.77 12.70
C ALA A 77 -3.82 14.87 13.73
N HIS A 78 -3.24 14.54 14.91
CA HIS A 78 -2.92 15.52 15.95
C HIS A 78 -2.05 16.67 15.41
N HIS A 79 -1.03 16.32 14.63
CA HIS A 79 -0.11 17.29 14.02
C HIS A 79 -0.63 17.91 12.71
N LYS A 80 -1.86 17.58 12.28
CA LYS A 80 -2.49 18.09 11.06
C LYS A 80 -1.57 17.95 9.84
N LEU A 81 -0.99 16.76 9.67
CA LEU A 81 -0.02 16.50 8.59
C LEU A 81 -0.74 16.35 7.24
N ASP A 82 -1.17 17.44 6.64
CA ASP A 82 -1.86 17.49 5.34
C ASP A 82 -0.95 17.25 4.13
N ASN A 83 0.29 16.89 4.40
CA ASN A 83 1.31 16.52 3.43
C ASN A 83 1.65 15.01 3.45
N ILE A 84 0.87 14.18 4.16
CA ILE A 84 0.93 12.73 4.06
C ILE A 84 -0.33 12.17 3.41
N ILE A 85 -0.14 11.21 2.51
CA ILE A 85 -1.20 10.47 1.84
C ILE A 85 -0.89 8.99 2.03
N ALA A 86 -1.69 8.32 2.84
CA ALA A 86 -1.67 6.88 2.97
C ALA A 86 -2.56 6.26 1.89
N ILE A 87 -2.14 5.16 1.28
CA ILE A 87 -2.93 4.38 0.33
C ILE A 87 -3.03 2.97 0.90
N ILE A 88 -4.23 2.45 1.09
CA ILE A 88 -4.46 1.09 1.56
C ILE A 88 -4.93 0.25 0.38
N ASP A 89 -4.11 -0.72 -0.03
CA ASP A 89 -4.53 -1.78 -0.95
C ASP A 89 -5.47 -2.72 -0.19
N TYR A 90 -6.77 -2.50 -0.39
CA TYR A 90 -7.83 -3.21 0.32
C TYR A 90 -8.37 -4.34 -0.54
N ASN A 91 -7.75 -5.52 -0.44
CA ASN A 91 -8.13 -6.74 -1.17
C ASN A 91 -8.71 -7.84 -0.27
N ASN A 92 -8.77 -7.61 1.05
CA ASN A 92 -9.27 -8.53 2.08
C ASN A 92 -8.51 -9.87 2.19
N LEU A 93 -7.31 -9.98 1.60
CA LEU A 93 -6.49 -11.18 1.67
C LEU A 93 -5.13 -10.90 2.28
N GLN A 94 -4.68 -11.80 3.14
CA GLN A 94 -3.32 -11.80 3.66
C GLN A 94 -2.67 -13.18 3.49
N SER A 95 -1.54 -13.41 4.14
CA SER A 95 -0.67 -14.56 3.87
C SER A 95 -1.31 -15.94 4.05
N LEU A 96 -2.21 -16.10 5.01
CA LEU A 96 -2.78 -17.41 5.37
C LEU A 96 -4.29 -17.52 5.14
N THR A 97 -5.00 -16.39 5.19
CA THR A 97 -6.46 -16.35 5.07
C THR A 97 -6.94 -14.93 4.77
N THR A 98 -8.23 -14.67 4.90
CA THR A 98 -8.82 -13.34 4.77
C THR A 98 -8.52 -12.48 6.00
N VAL A 99 -8.54 -11.15 5.83
CA VAL A 99 -8.31 -10.18 6.91
C VAL A 99 -9.34 -10.32 8.02
N ASP A 100 -10.61 -10.48 7.67
CA ASP A 100 -11.72 -10.61 8.62
C ASP A 100 -11.65 -11.89 9.47
N LYS A 101 -11.13 -12.99 8.89
CA LYS A 101 -10.93 -14.24 9.65
C LYS A 101 -9.71 -14.20 10.57
N THR A 102 -8.72 -13.36 10.27
CA THR A 102 -7.54 -13.20 11.12
C THR A 102 -7.85 -12.25 12.28
N LEU A 103 -8.14 -10.99 11.96
CA LEU A 103 -8.55 -9.95 12.90
C LEU A 103 -9.34 -8.89 12.14
N ASN A 104 -10.65 -8.79 12.42
CA ASN A 104 -11.53 -7.87 11.71
C ASN A 104 -11.17 -6.41 12.00
N ILE A 105 -10.82 -5.69 10.94
CA ILE A 105 -10.48 -4.25 10.99
C ILE A 105 -11.68 -3.34 10.70
N GLN A 106 -12.84 -3.93 10.37
CA GLN A 106 -14.03 -3.13 10.04
C GLN A 106 -14.69 -2.49 11.28
N PRO A 107 -15.39 -1.37 11.09
CA PRO A 107 -15.49 -0.54 9.89
C PRO A 107 -14.25 0.36 9.71
N LEU A 108 -13.42 0.07 8.71
CA LEU A 108 -12.12 0.73 8.54
C LEU A 108 -12.26 2.22 8.22
N SER A 109 -13.16 2.58 7.29
CA SER A 109 -13.38 3.96 6.86
C SER A 109 -13.81 4.86 8.03
N GLU A 110 -14.77 4.39 8.84
CA GLU A 110 -15.28 5.13 10.00
C GLU A 110 -14.22 5.28 11.09
N LYS A 111 -13.43 4.24 11.34
CA LYS A 111 -12.31 4.30 12.30
C LYS A 111 -11.31 5.38 11.87
N LEU A 112 -10.90 5.40 10.61
CA LEU A 112 -9.95 6.40 10.09
C LEU A 112 -10.54 7.81 10.09
N LYS A 113 -11.83 7.97 9.78
CA LYS A 113 -12.54 9.25 9.93
C LYS A 113 -12.56 9.73 11.40
N SER A 114 -12.80 8.82 12.35
CA SER A 114 -12.81 9.15 13.78
C SER A 114 -11.43 9.57 14.30
N PHE A 115 -10.35 9.06 13.71
CA PHE A 115 -8.99 9.56 13.95
C PHE A 115 -8.71 10.94 13.34
N GLY A 116 -9.64 11.52 12.57
CA GLY A 116 -9.50 12.84 11.98
C GLY A 116 -8.86 12.88 10.59
N TRP A 117 -8.74 11.74 9.93
CA TRP A 117 -8.25 11.67 8.55
C TRP A 117 -9.34 12.00 7.53
N HIS A 118 -8.93 12.59 6.41
CA HIS A 118 -9.77 12.67 5.22
C HIS A 118 -9.70 11.34 4.48
N VAL A 119 -10.84 10.63 4.40
CA VAL A 119 -10.91 9.28 3.82
C VAL A 119 -11.56 9.34 2.45
N ILE A 120 -10.89 8.76 1.46
CA ILE A 120 -11.38 8.58 0.09
C ILE A 120 -11.45 7.09 -0.18
N GLU A 121 -12.63 6.57 -0.54
CA GLU A 121 -12.78 5.19 -0.99
C GLU A 121 -12.86 5.17 -2.52
N VAL A 122 -12.14 4.24 -3.15
CA VAL A 122 -12.05 4.20 -4.61
C VAL A 122 -11.92 2.76 -5.11
N ASP A 123 -12.41 2.50 -6.33
CA ASP A 123 -12.06 1.29 -7.08
C ASP A 123 -10.58 1.37 -7.49
N GLY A 124 -9.76 0.50 -6.90
CA GLY A 124 -8.31 0.45 -7.12
C GLY A 124 -7.91 -0.08 -8.50
N HIS A 125 -8.85 -0.62 -9.28
CA HIS A 125 -8.61 -1.02 -10.67
C HIS A 125 -9.07 0.02 -11.70
N ASN A 126 -9.69 1.11 -11.26
CA ASN A 126 -10.09 2.22 -12.11
C ASN A 126 -9.05 3.35 -12.08
N HIS A 127 -8.22 3.44 -13.11
CA HIS A 127 -7.13 4.43 -13.19
C HIS A 127 -7.62 5.89 -13.14
N ASP A 128 -8.78 6.20 -13.72
CA ASP A 128 -9.30 7.56 -13.72
C ASP A 128 -9.87 7.94 -12.34
N ALA A 129 -10.49 6.98 -11.65
CA ALA A 129 -10.92 7.15 -10.27
C ALA A 129 -9.71 7.36 -9.34
N LEU A 130 -8.64 6.59 -9.50
CA LEU A 130 -7.38 6.78 -8.76
C LEU A 130 -6.77 8.16 -9.03
N LYS A 131 -6.67 8.59 -10.31
CA LYS A 131 -6.17 9.93 -10.64
C LYS A 131 -7.00 11.03 -9.98
N LYS A 132 -8.33 10.89 -9.96
CA LYS A 132 -9.25 11.83 -9.29
C LYS A 132 -8.98 11.88 -7.78
N SER A 133 -8.85 10.71 -7.15
CA SER A 133 -8.54 10.58 -5.71
C SER A 133 -7.21 11.25 -5.34
N PHE A 134 -6.17 11.07 -6.14
CA PHE A 134 -4.89 11.75 -5.92
C PHE A 134 -4.98 13.28 -6.13
N LYS A 135 -5.77 13.75 -7.10
CA LYS A 135 -6.02 15.19 -7.26
C LYS A 135 -6.76 15.76 -6.06
N GLU A 136 -7.80 15.09 -5.58
CA GLU A 136 -8.54 15.47 -4.36
C GLU A 136 -7.60 15.49 -3.14
N ALA A 137 -6.84 14.44 -2.91
CA ALA A 137 -5.91 14.35 -1.80
C ALA A 137 -4.89 15.49 -1.76
N ARG A 138 -4.49 16.03 -2.90
CA ARG A 138 -3.50 17.12 -2.99
C ARG A 138 -4.04 18.50 -2.57
N VAL A 139 -5.34 18.72 -2.59
CA VAL A 139 -5.96 20.01 -2.25
C VAL A 139 -6.51 20.07 -0.84
N VAL A 140 -6.68 18.92 -0.17
CA VAL A 140 -7.08 18.85 1.24
C VAL A 140 -6.05 19.56 2.12
N LYS A 141 -6.54 20.36 3.08
CA LYS A 141 -5.73 21.11 4.03
C LYS A 141 -6.10 20.79 5.47
N GLY A 142 -5.09 20.83 6.33
CA GLY A 142 -5.26 20.69 7.77
C GLY A 142 -5.59 19.28 8.27
N LYS A 143 -5.67 18.27 7.39
CA LYS A 143 -5.92 16.87 7.73
C LYS A 143 -5.02 15.95 6.91
N PRO A 144 -4.48 14.87 7.48
CA PRO A 144 -3.86 13.81 6.71
C PRO A 144 -4.91 13.07 5.87
N ILE A 145 -4.48 12.44 4.78
CA ILE A 145 -5.35 11.83 3.80
C ILE A 145 -5.07 10.33 3.70
N VAL A 146 -6.14 9.54 3.61
CA VAL A 146 -6.06 8.11 3.32
C VAL A 146 -6.97 7.75 2.15
N ILE A 147 -6.43 7.02 1.19
CA ILE A 147 -7.15 6.44 0.06
C ILE A 147 -7.29 4.94 0.32
N ILE A 148 -8.51 4.46 0.47
CA ILE A 148 -8.83 3.03 0.56
C ILE A 148 -9.14 2.56 -0.85
N ALA A 149 -8.18 1.90 -1.49
CA ALA A 149 -8.31 1.37 -2.84
C ALA A 149 -8.84 -0.07 -2.76
N LYS A 150 -10.09 -0.26 -3.14
CA LYS A 150 -10.70 -1.60 -3.22
C LYS A 150 -10.16 -2.33 -4.43
N THR A 151 -9.48 -3.43 -4.19
CA THR A 151 -8.79 -4.22 -5.22
C THR A 151 -9.16 -5.69 -5.17
N THR A 152 -8.79 -6.39 -6.21
CA THR A 152 -8.83 -7.86 -6.29
C THR A 152 -7.40 -8.35 -6.37
N LYS A 153 -6.95 -9.14 -5.39
CA LYS A 153 -5.63 -9.78 -5.44
C LYS A 153 -5.53 -10.68 -6.67
N GLY A 154 -4.46 -10.53 -7.46
CA GLY A 154 -4.25 -11.32 -8.69
C GLY A 154 -5.10 -10.89 -9.88
N LYS A 155 -5.65 -9.67 -9.87
CA LYS A 155 -6.52 -9.12 -10.92
C LYS A 155 -5.93 -9.28 -12.33
N GLY A 156 -6.75 -9.80 -13.24
CA GLY A 156 -6.39 -10.03 -14.64
C GLY A 156 -5.87 -11.43 -14.95
N VAL A 157 -5.64 -12.26 -13.90
CA VAL A 157 -5.24 -13.66 -14.08
C VAL A 157 -6.25 -14.57 -13.37
N SER A 158 -7.08 -15.26 -14.13
CA SER A 158 -8.28 -15.95 -13.65
C SER A 158 -8.01 -16.95 -12.51
N TYR A 159 -6.93 -17.69 -12.58
CA TYR A 159 -6.55 -18.66 -11.55
C TYR A 159 -5.86 -18.04 -10.32
N MET A 160 -5.54 -16.73 -10.34
CA MET A 160 -4.95 -16.00 -9.22
C MET A 160 -5.97 -15.16 -8.46
N GLU A 161 -7.04 -14.70 -9.12
CA GLU A 161 -7.98 -13.77 -8.52
C GLU A 161 -8.58 -14.31 -7.23
N ASN A 162 -8.48 -13.53 -6.16
CA ASN A 162 -8.99 -13.85 -4.82
C ASN A 162 -8.47 -15.18 -4.23
N ARG A 163 -7.26 -15.59 -4.58
CA ARG A 163 -6.63 -16.82 -4.09
C ARG A 163 -5.50 -16.52 -3.12
N VAL A 164 -5.65 -17.02 -1.89
CA VAL A 164 -4.66 -16.83 -0.81
C VAL A 164 -3.31 -17.46 -1.13
N GLU A 165 -3.32 -18.63 -1.77
CA GLU A 165 -2.10 -19.38 -2.10
C GLU A 165 -1.10 -18.58 -2.94
N TRP A 166 -1.56 -17.62 -3.74
CA TRP A 166 -0.69 -16.77 -4.56
C TRP A 166 0.02 -15.66 -3.78
N HIS A 167 -0.15 -15.64 -2.48
CA HIS A 167 0.66 -14.75 -1.63
C HIS A 167 2.13 -15.19 -1.59
N TYR A 168 2.39 -16.49 -1.62
CA TYR A 168 3.75 -17.06 -1.56
C TYR A 168 4.10 -17.96 -2.73
N LYS A 169 3.12 -18.44 -3.50
CA LYS A 169 3.34 -19.38 -4.59
C LYS A 169 4.06 -18.71 -5.75
N SER A 170 5.12 -19.36 -6.27
CA SER A 170 5.76 -18.98 -7.53
C SER A 170 5.09 -19.70 -8.70
N LEU A 171 5.08 -19.04 -9.86
CA LEU A 171 4.53 -19.60 -11.11
C LEU A 171 5.41 -20.72 -11.65
N SER A 172 4.78 -21.79 -12.14
CA SER A 172 5.40 -22.72 -13.08
C SER A 172 5.47 -22.08 -14.48
N ALA A 173 6.29 -22.64 -15.36
CA ALA A 173 6.42 -22.14 -16.74
C ALA A 173 5.10 -22.15 -17.52
N ASN A 174 4.23 -23.13 -17.27
CA ASN A 174 2.91 -23.20 -17.91
C ASN A 174 1.94 -22.18 -17.34
N GLU A 175 1.91 -21.99 -16.02
CA GLU A 175 1.11 -20.95 -15.37
C GLU A 175 1.55 -19.55 -15.84
N LEU A 176 2.83 -19.29 -15.98
CA LEU A 176 3.35 -18.02 -16.52
C LEU A 176 2.85 -17.78 -17.95
N LYS A 177 2.91 -18.78 -18.84
CA LYS A 177 2.41 -18.64 -20.21
C LYS A 177 0.91 -18.34 -20.23
N ALA A 178 0.13 -19.03 -19.39
CA ALA A 178 -1.31 -18.78 -19.29
C ALA A 178 -1.60 -17.36 -18.78
N ALA A 179 -0.90 -16.88 -17.73
CA ALA A 179 -1.08 -15.54 -17.21
C ALA A 179 -0.76 -14.46 -18.25
N ILE A 180 0.35 -14.61 -18.99
CA ILE A 180 0.71 -13.66 -20.06
C ILE A 180 -0.38 -13.63 -21.13
N SER A 181 -0.87 -14.81 -21.57
CA SER A 181 -1.94 -14.90 -22.56
C SER A 181 -3.23 -14.23 -22.10
N GLU A 182 -3.65 -14.39 -20.84
CA GLU A 182 -4.82 -13.71 -20.30
C GLU A 182 -4.64 -12.18 -20.30
N LEU A 183 -3.47 -11.68 -19.87
CA LEU A 183 -3.19 -10.25 -19.78
C LEU A 183 -3.04 -9.55 -21.14
N GLU A 184 -2.59 -10.27 -22.17
CA GLU A 184 -2.44 -9.73 -23.54
C GLU A 184 -3.77 -9.68 -24.29
N ASN A 185 -4.77 -10.45 -23.84
CA ASN A 185 -6.10 -10.53 -24.47
C ASN A 185 -7.21 -9.81 -23.65
N ALA A 186 -6.84 -9.08 -22.57
CA ALA A 186 -7.76 -8.40 -21.67
C ALA A 186 -8.16 -6.99 -22.13
#